data_ee895313fcead85dc33dcc096d8c559e
#
_entry.id   ee895313fcead85dc33dcc096d8c559e
#
_cell.length_a   1.000
_cell.length_b   1.000
_cell.length_c   1.000
_cell.angle_alpha   90.00
_cell.angle_beta   90.00
_cell.angle_gamma   90.00
#
_symmetry.space_group_name_H-M   'P 1'
#
loop_
_entity.id
_entity.type
_entity.pdbx_description
1 polymer ?
#
loop_
_entity_poly.entity_id
_entity_poly.type
_entity_poly.pdbx_seq_one_letter_code
_entity_poly.pdbx_strand_id
1 'polypeptide(L)'
;GMKHVKEISSVKNSIQTRLSGVMILVLVLILGINIFIFNQIHTAVKRIDAVFSSNTAINELSESLEQVENTVFEYLNTKSTQALENYYRYEQNYKNLIEELNDKNLDNEVKMLEKNIRRMSESYLELTSETVQAKRGRNVEKYKTAYESESELYEYINSYIYRLNNLRFKTNSANYQLLLSVMDVLY
;
A
#
# COMPACT_ATOMS: atom_id res chain seq x y z
N GLY A 1 -46.03 9.60 -63.37
CA GLY A 1 -45.90 10.28 -62.21
C GLY A 1 -45.93 9.53 -60.88
N MET A 2 -46.90 8.74 -60.55
CA MET A 2 -46.96 8.09 -59.22
C MET A 2 -45.82 7.08 -58.93
N LYS A 3 -45.37 6.36 -59.94
CA LYS A 3 -44.23 5.43 -59.79
C LYS A 3 -42.89 6.12 -59.48
N HIS A 4 -42.66 7.30 -60.07
CA HIS A 4 -41.44 8.07 -59.79
C HIS A 4 -41.42 8.63 -58.37
N VAL A 5 -42.55 9.04 -57.82
CA VAL A 5 -42.66 9.55 -56.45
C VAL A 5 -42.41 8.42 -55.43
N LYS A 6 -42.91 7.20 -55.71
CA LYS A 6 -42.66 6.04 -54.86
C LYS A 6 -41.19 5.59 -54.87
N GLU A 7 -40.51 5.64 -56.02
CA GLU A 7 -39.05 5.29 -56.11
C GLU A 7 -38.21 6.31 -55.36
N ILE A 8 -38.47 7.60 -55.48
CA ILE A 8 -37.76 8.64 -54.78
C ILE A 8 -37.97 8.52 -53.25
N SER A 9 -39.19 8.24 -52.80
CA SER A 9 -39.52 8.00 -51.39
C SER A 9 -38.84 6.77 -50.85
N SER A 10 -38.78 5.68 -51.59
CA SER A 10 -38.10 4.45 -51.21
C SER A 10 -36.58 4.64 -51.09
N VAL A 11 -35.96 5.30 -52.03
CA VAL A 11 -34.51 5.64 -52.01
C VAL A 11 -34.20 6.54 -50.82
N LYS A 12 -35.03 7.57 -50.57
CA LYS A 12 -34.87 8.47 -49.44
C LYS A 12 -34.98 7.77 -48.10
N ASN A 13 -35.91 6.83 -47.92
CA ASN A 13 -36.06 6.03 -46.73
C ASN A 13 -34.88 5.06 -46.53
N SER A 14 -34.37 4.49 -47.63
CA SER A 14 -33.18 3.61 -47.59
C SER A 14 -31.94 4.37 -47.18
N ILE A 15 -31.73 5.60 -47.65
CA ILE A 15 -30.63 6.47 -47.28
C ILE A 15 -30.74 6.92 -45.81
N GLN A 16 -31.93 7.30 -45.34
CA GLN A 16 -32.19 7.63 -43.94
C GLN A 16 -31.94 6.45 -43.02
N THR A 17 -32.36 5.25 -43.37
CA THR A 17 -32.12 4.02 -42.60
C THR A 17 -30.62 3.69 -42.48
N ARG A 18 -29.88 3.84 -43.58
CA ARG A 18 -28.45 3.63 -43.60
C ARG A 18 -27.71 4.69 -42.77
N LEU A 19 -28.11 5.96 -42.92
CA LEU A 19 -27.52 7.06 -42.14
C LEU A 19 -27.80 6.92 -40.66
N SER A 20 -29.02 6.53 -40.27
CA SER A 20 -29.44 6.22 -38.90
C SER A 20 -28.63 5.08 -38.32
N GLY A 21 -28.44 4.00 -39.10
CA GLY A 21 -27.65 2.84 -38.71
C GLY A 21 -26.19 3.19 -38.45
N VAL A 22 -25.59 4.01 -39.30
CA VAL A 22 -24.21 4.49 -39.12
C VAL A 22 -24.10 5.37 -37.87
N MET A 23 -25.06 6.27 -37.65
CA MET A 23 -25.07 7.12 -36.46
C MET A 23 -25.20 6.31 -35.18
N ILE A 24 -26.06 5.30 -35.16
CA ILE A 24 -26.22 4.40 -34.01
C ILE A 24 -24.90 3.63 -33.75
N LEU A 25 -24.26 3.13 -34.81
CA LEU A 25 -23.00 2.42 -34.70
C LEU A 25 -21.91 3.31 -34.09
N VAL A 26 -21.81 4.56 -34.55
CA VAL A 26 -20.84 5.54 -34.04
C VAL A 26 -21.11 5.85 -32.56
N LEU A 27 -22.38 6.03 -32.19
CA LEU A 27 -22.77 6.28 -30.79
C LEU A 27 -22.40 5.10 -29.89
N VAL A 28 -22.64 3.84 -30.34
CA VAL A 28 -22.28 2.64 -29.61
C VAL A 28 -20.76 2.53 -29.43
N LEU A 29 -19.99 2.86 -30.47
CA LEU A 29 -18.52 2.87 -30.38
C LEU A 29 -18.02 3.93 -29.39
N ILE A 30 -18.60 5.15 -29.42
CA ILE A 30 -18.25 6.21 -28.48
C ILE A 30 -18.55 5.79 -27.03
N LEU A 31 -19.73 5.20 -26.79
CA LEU A 31 -20.11 4.70 -25.48
C LEU A 31 -19.17 3.57 -25.00
N GLY A 32 -18.81 2.66 -25.89
CA GLY A 32 -17.86 1.59 -25.58
C GLY A 32 -16.50 2.10 -25.21
N ILE A 33 -15.98 3.09 -25.95
CA ILE A 33 -14.69 3.74 -25.66
C ILE A 33 -14.75 4.48 -24.32
N ASN A 34 -15.83 5.21 -24.04
CA ASN A 34 -16.01 5.91 -22.78
C ASN A 34 -16.05 4.96 -21.58
N ILE A 35 -16.74 3.85 -21.68
CA ILE A 35 -16.79 2.82 -20.63
C ILE A 35 -15.39 2.23 -20.41
N PHE A 36 -14.68 1.94 -21.48
CA PHE A 36 -13.31 1.40 -21.41
C PHE A 36 -12.36 2.37 -20.71
N ILE A 37 -12.38 3.63 -21.09
CA ILE A 37 -11.56 4.69 -20.47
C ILE A 37 -11.91 4.86 -19.00
N PHE A 38 -13.21 4.90 -18.66
CA PHE A 38 -13.68 5.01 -17.29
C PHE A 38 -13.16 3.83 -16.43
N ASN A 39 -13.23 2.60 -16.93
CA ASN A 39 -12.70 1.43 -16.24
C ASN A 39 -11.19 1.53 -16.02
N GLN A 40 -10.43 2.03 -17.00
CA GLN A 40 -8.98 2.21 -16.88
C GLN A 40 -8.63 3.25 -15.81
N ILE A 41 -9.33 4.38 -15.80
CA ILE A 41 -9.14 5.43 -14.78
C ILE A 41 -9.49 4.89 -13.39
N HIS A 42 -10.62 4.21 -13.26
CA HIS A 42 -11.05 3.64 -11.98
C HIS A 42 -10.05 2.63 -11.42
N THR A 43 -9.49 1.77 -12.26
CA THR A 43 -8.46 0.81 -11.88
C THR A 43 -7.17 1.53 -11.45
N ALA A 44 -6.74 2.56 -12.18
CA ALA A 44 -5.56 3.35 -11.84
C ALA A 44 -5.73 4.08 -10.51
N VAL A 45 -6.88 4.69 -10.26
CA VAL A 45 -7.20 5.37 -8.99
C VAL A 45 -7.20 4.38 -7.84
N LYS A 46 -7.79 3.19 -7.99
CA LYS A 46 -7.75 2.15 -6.96
C LYS A 46 -6.33 1.71 -6.62
N ARG A 47 -5.46 1.59 -7.62
CA ARG A 47 -4.04 1.23 -7.41
C ARG A 47 -3.30 2.32 -6.64
N ILE A 48 -3.52 3.58 -6.97
CA ILE A 48 -2.93 4.73 -6.27
C ILE A 48 -3.40 4.77 -4.82
N ASP A 49 -4.70 4.61 -4.56
CA ASP A 49 -5.26 4.59 -3.21
C ASP A 49 -4.70 3.44 -2.38
N ALA A 50 -4.57 2.25 -2.95
CA ALA A 50 -4.00 1.08 -2.28
C ALA A 50 -2.53 1.32 -1.93
N VAL A 51 -1.74 1.91 -2.82
CA VAL A 51 -0.32 2.21 -2.58
C VAL A 51 -0.17 3.32 -1.54
N PHE A 52 -0.97 4.38 -1.60
CA PHE A 52 -0.97 5.47 -0.63
C PHE A 52 -1.31 4.97 0.77
N SER A 53 -2.39 4.20 0.92
CA SER A 53 -2.79 3.56 2.17
C SER A 53 -1.69 2.66 2.73
N SER A 54 -1.04 1.91 1.86
CA SER A 54 0.07 1.02 2.18
C SER A 54 1.32 1.78 2.65
N ASN A 55 1.66 2.92 2.02
CA ASN A 55 2.77 3.78 2.45
C ASN A 55 2.51 4.40 3.81
N THR A 56 1.27 4.79 4.10
CA THR A 56 0.87 5.28 5.42
C THR A 56 1.06 4.20 6.48
N ALA A 57 0.66 2.97 6.21
CA ALA A 57 0.86 1.83 7.11
C ALA A 57 2.34 1.56 7.38
N ILE A 58 3.21 1.70 6.38
CA ILE A 58 4.66 1.53 6.54
C ILE A 58 5.25 2.64 7.40
N ASN A 59 4.81 3.89 7.21
CA ASN A 59 5.26 5.01 8.03
C ASN A 59 4.84 4.84 9.49
N GLU A 60 3.62 4.38 9.73
CA GLU A 60 3.14 4.04 11.08
C GLU A 60 3.97 2.93 11.71
N LEU A 61 4.34 1.91 10.93
CA LEU A 61 5.18 0.82 11.38
C LEU A 61 6.57 1.31 11.81
N SER A 62 7.20 2.15 11.00
CA SER A 62 8.50 2.75 11.30
C SER A 62 8.46 3.58 12.58
N GLU A 63 7.45 4.41 12.73
CA GLU A 63 7.23 5.25 13.89
C GLU A 63 6.97 4.42 15.15
N SER A 64 6.16 3.38 15.03
CA SER A 64 5.86 2.46 16.13
C SER A 64 7.09 1.67 16.58
N LEU A 65 7.92 1.24 15.64
CA LEU A 65 9.20 0.58 15.93
C LEU A 65 10.13 1.49 16.74
N GLU A 66 10.26 2.74 16.33
CA GLU A 66 11.04 3.76 17.04
C GLU A 66 10.52 3.98 18.45
N GLN A 67 9.21 4.03 18.63
CA GLN A 67 8.58 4.17 19.95
C GLN A 67 8.88 2.98 20.87
N VAL A 68 8.86 1.76 20.37
CA VAL A 68 9.25 0.58 21.14
C VAL A 68 10.71 0.70 21.58
N GLU A 69 11.62 1.03 20.66
CA GLU A 69 13.05 1.15 20.96
C GLU A 69 13.30 2.24 22.00
N ASN A 70 12.67 3.39 21.85
CA ASN A 70 12.80 4.50 22.79
C ASN A 70 12.30 4.13 24.19
N THR A 71 11.22 3.38 24.30
CA THR A 71 10.70 2.97 25.62
C THR A 71 11.57 1.89 26.27
N VAL A 72 12.17 1.01 25.52
CA VAL A 72 13.17 0.06 26.05
C VAL A 72 14.36 0.82 26.60
N PHE A 73 14.91 1.75 25.83
CA PHE A 73 16.03 2.58 26.24
C PHE A 73 15.70 3.39 27.51
N GLU A 74 14.53 4.02 27.54
CA GLU A 74 14.09 4.78 28.72
C GLU A 74 13.96 3.89 29.95
N TYR A 75 13.38 2.69 29.79
CA TYR A 75 13.26 1.76 30.90
C TYR A 75 14.62 1.29 31.41
N LEU A 76 15.58 1.02 30.51
CA LEU A 76 16.95 0.65 30.90
C LEU A 76 17.63 1.77 31.69
N ASN A 77 17.36 3.02 31.38
CA ASN A 77 17.96 4.17 32.06
C ASN A 77 17.26 4.54 33.37
N THR A 78 15.95 4.44 33.43
CA THR A 78 15.16 4.94 34.57
C THR A 78 14.59 3.86 35.46
N LYS A 79 14.36 2.67 34.90
CA LYS A 79 13.62 1.57 35.56
C LYS A 79 12.26 2.00 36.12
N SER A 80 11.66 3.04 35.53
CA SER A 80 10.39 3.60 36.02
C SER A 80 9.21 2.74 35.60
N THR A 81 8.18 2.71 36.44
CA THR A 81 6.91 2.04 36.12
C THR A 81 6.26 2.66 34.89
N GLN A 82 6.36 3.96 34.72
CA GLN A 82 5.82 4.66 33.57
C GLN A 82 6.47 4.20 32.24
N ALA A 83 7.80 4.08 32.24
CA ALA A 83 8.51 3.56 31.07
C ALA A 83 8.13 2.13 30.74
N LEU A 84 7.91 1.28 31.75
CA LEU A 84 7.47 -0.09 31.57
C LEU A 84 6.06 -0.16 30.98
N GLU A 85 5.13 0.63 31.48
CA GLU A 85 3.76 0.72 30.96
C GLU A 85 3.76 1.21 29.51
N ASN A 86 4.55 2.23 29.21
CA ASN A 86 4.72 2.74 27.85
C ASN A 86 5.28 1.66 26.91
N TYR A 87 6.27 0.92 27.37
CA TYR A 87 6.83 -0.19 26.61
C TYR A 87 5.74 -1.22 26.24
N TYR A 88 4.96 -1.69 27.20
CA TYR A 88 3.91 -2.67 26.91
C TYR A 88 2.85 -2.15 25.95
N ARG A 89 2.51 -0.87 26.05
CA ARG A 89 1.55 -0.24 25.14
C ARG A 89 2.09 -0.16 23.72
N TYR A 90 3.32 0.29 23.54
CA TYR A 90 3.93 0.42 22.22
C TYR A 90 4.30 -0.94 21.62
N GLU A 91 4.69 -1.90 22.43
CA GLU A 91 4.88 -3.28 22.00
C GLU A 91 3.60 -3.85 21.40
N GLN A 92 2.48 -3.70 22.09
CA GLN A 92 1.19 -4.19 21.60
C GLN A 92 0.77 -3.49 20.30
N ASN A 93 0.97 -2.18 20.24
CA ASN A 93 0.68 -1.41 19.04
C ASN A 93 1.52 -1.88 17.84
N TYR A 94 2.79 -2.11 18.08
CA TYR A 94 3.69 -2.64 17.04
C TYR A 94 3.28 -4.05 16.58
N LYS A 95 2.92 -4.92 17.50
CA LYS A 95 2.38 -6.26 17.17
C LYS A 95 1.15 -6.17 16.26
N ASN A 96 0.24 -5.28 16.57
CA ASN A 96 -0.97 -5.07 15.77
C ASN A 96 -0.62 -4.59 14.35
N LEU A 97 0.32 -3.68 14.21
CA LEU A 97 0.77 -3.17 12.91
C LEU A 97 1.46 -4.26 12.08
N ILE A 98 2.25 -5.12 12.72
CA ILE A 98 2.88 -6.25 12.06
C ILE A 98 1.84 -7.25 11.51
N GLU A 99 0.78 -7.51 12.27
CA GLU A 99 -0.31 -8.38 11.83
C GLU A 99 -1.07 -7.79 10.64
N GLU A 100 -1.18 -6.46 10.59
CA GLU A 100 -1.79 -5.73 9.47
C GLU A 100 -0.94 -5.73 8.19
N LEU A 101 0.34 -6.03 8.27
CA LEU A 101 1.19 -6.25 7.11
C LEU A 101 0.75 -7.52 6.38
N ASN A 102 -0.50 -7.51 5.99
CA ASN A 102 -1.11 -8.65 5.34
C ASN A 102 -1.08 -8.43 3.83
N ASP A 103 -0.52 -9.32 3.21
CA ASP A 103 -0.13 -9.61 1.91
C ASP A 103 -1.27 -9.69 0.89
N LYS A 104 -1.80 -8.54 0.53
CA LYS A 104 -2.68 -8.39 -0.63
C LYS A 104 -1.92 -7.94 -1.89
N ASN A 105 -0.61 -7.84 -1.78
CA ASN A 105 0.22 -7.37 -2.88
C ASN A 105 0.62 -8.53 -3.78
N LEU A 106 0.42 -8.36 -5.09
CA LEU A 106 0.75 -9.37 -6.09
C LEU A 106 2.23 -9.38 -6.47
N ASP A 107 3.01 -8.39 -6.00
CA ASP A 107 4.44 -8.29 -6.27
C ASP A 107 5.22 -9.19 -5.30
N ASN A 108 5.96 -10.15 -5.87
CA ASN A 108 6.75 -11.12 -5.10
C ASN A 108 7.87 -10.46 -4.28
N GLU A 109 8.47 -9.39 -4.78
CA GLU A 109 9.53 -8.67 -4.08
C GLU A 109 8.99 -7.98 -2.83
N VAL A 110 7.85 -7.33 -2.94
CA VAL A 110 7.15 -6.70 -1.81
C VAL A 110 6.76 -7.76 -0.77
N LYS A 111 6.20 -8.88 -1.21
CA LYS A 111 5.85 -10.01 -0.33
C LYS A 111 7.05 -10.52 0.47
N MET A 112 8.19 -10.66 -0.19
CA MET A 112 9.41 -11.14 0.45
C MET A 112 9.89 -10.16 1.51
N LEU A 113 9.89 -8.86 1.20
CA LEU A 113 10.26 -7.80 2.15
C LEU A 113 9.33 -7.77 3.37
N GLU A 114 8.01 -7.82 3.13
CA GLU A 114 7.02 -7.85 4.21
C GLU A 114 7.19 -9.08 5.12
N LYS A 115 7.42 -10.24 4.53
CA LYS A 115 7.67 -11.49 5.27
C LYS A 115 8.93 -11.39 6.13
N ASN A 116 10.01 -10.82 5.59
CA ASN A 116 11.25 -10.62 6.31
C ASN A 116 11.10 -9.62 7.45
N ILE A 117 10.38 -8.52 7.21
CA ILE A 117 10.06 -7.53 8.25
C ILE A 117 9.27 -8.19 9.37
N ARG A 118 8.28 -9.01 9.06
CA ARG A 118 7.49 -9.73 10.06
C ARG A 118 8.35 -10.66 10.91
N ARG A 119 9.20 -11.48 10.28
CA ARG A 119 10.08 -12.41 10.99
C ARG A 119 11.07 -11.70 11.89
N MET A 120 11.72 -10.67 11.37
CA MET A 120 12.66 -9.87 12.15
C MET A 120 11.97 -9.14 13.29
N SER A 121 10.76 -8.66 13.07
CA SER A 121 9.98 -7.97 14.09
C SER A 121 9.56 -8.90 15.22
N GLU A 122 9.17 -10.13 14.91
CA GLU A 122 8.87 -11.13 15.93
C GLU A 122 10.09 -11.42 16.81
N SER A 123 11.24 -11.63 16.19
CA SER A 123 12.51 -11.83 16.91
C SER A 123 12.92 -10.59 17.72
N TYR A 124 12.72 -9.42 17.15
CA TYR A 124 12.98 -8.13 17.82
C TYR A 124 12.14 -7.99 19.09
N LEU A 125 10.84 -8.26 19.01
CA LEU A 125 9.94 -8.17 20.16
C LEU A 125 10.28 -9.20 21.24
N GLU A 126 10.71 -10.39 20.89
CA GLU A 126 11.21 -11.37 21.85
C GLU A 126 12.45 -10.83 22.58
N LEU A 127 13.37 -10.24 21.86
CA LEU A 127 14.60 -9.66 22.43
C LEU A 127 14.32 -8.43 23.29
N THR A 128 13.38 -7.57 22.90
CA THR A 128 12.99 -6.44 23.74
C THR A 128 12.33 -6.89 25.03
N SER A 129 11.47 -7.91 24.96
CA SER A 129 10.86 -8.52 26.14
C SER A 129 11.91 -9.12 27.06
N GLU A 130 12.87 -9.85 26.50
CA GLU A 130 13.99 -10.42 27.25
C GLU A 130 14.85 -9.33 27.92
N THR A 131 15.14 -8.25 27.21
CA THR A 131 15.87 -7.10 27.74
C THR A 131 15.15 -6.47 28.94
N VAL A 132 13.86 -6.21 28.80
CA VAL A 132 13.04 -5.61 29.86
C VAL A 132 12.94 -6.54 31.08
N GLN A 133 12.69 -7.83 30.86
CA GLN A 133 12.60 -8.79 31.95
C GLN A 133 13.94 -8.99 32.67
N ALA A 134 15.04 -9.02 31.94
CA ALA A 134 16.40 -9.08 32.49
C ALA A 134 16.72 -7.85 33.34
N LYS A 135 16.30 -6.66 32.90
CA LYS A 135 16.44 -5.42 33.65
C LYS A 135 15.64 -5.46 34.95
N ARG A 136 14.40 -5.94 34.89
CA ARG A 136 13.55 -6.13 36.07
C ARG A 136 14.19 -7.06 37.08
N GLY A 137 14.76 -8.16 36.59
CA GLY A 137 15.47 -9.15 37.41
C GLY A 137 16.89 -8.78 37.78
N ARG A 138 17.35 -7.60 37.43
CA ARG A 138 18.71 -7.09 37.69
C ARG A 138 19.83 -7.96 37.11
N ASN A 139 19.55 -8.69 36.05
CA ASN A 139 20.55 -9.49 35.34
C ASN A 139 21.27 -8.64 34.28
N VAL A 140 22.37 -8.02 34.66
CA VAL A 140 23.11 -7.03 33.85
C VAL A 140 23.66 -7.66 32.57
N GLU A 141 24.27 -8.82 32.65
CA GLU A 141 24.85 -9.49 31.47
C GLU A 141 23.76 -9.83 30.44
N LYS A 142 22.64 -10.34 30.92
CA LYS A 142 21.54 -10.75 30.07
C LYS A 142 20.91 -9.55 29.36
N TYR A 143 20.61 -8.45 30.08
CA TYR A 143 19.99 -7.31 29.42
C TYR A 143 20.96 -6.57 28.49
N LYS A 144 22.27 -6.55 28.78
CA LYS A 144 23.25 -5.99 27.86
C LYS A 144 23.31 -6.76 26.55
N THR A 145 23.42 -8.08 26.64
CA THR A 145 23.48 -8.96 25.47
C THR A 145 22.18 -8.88 24.64
N ALA A 146 21.03 -8.96 25.30
CA ALA A 146 19.74 -8.87 24.65
C ALA A 146 19.52 -7.50 24.00
N TYR A 147 19.91 -6.42 24.67
CA TYR A 147 19.82 -5.06 24.14
C TYR A 147 20.71 -4.86 22.89
N GLU A 148 21.93 -5.37 22.92
CA GLU A 148 22.81 -5.31 21.73
C GLU A 148 22.19 -6.04 20.55
N SER A 149 21.65 -7.22 20.77
CA SER A 149 21.02 -8.04 19.73
C SER A 149 19.75 -7.39 19.19
N GLU A 150 18.90 -6.83 20.05
CA GLU A 150 17.68 -6.17 19.62
C GLU A 150 17.95 -4.86 18.89
N SER A 151 18.99 -4.11 19.30
CA SER A 151 19.41 -2.89 18.63
C SER A 151 19.94 -3.17 17.22
N GLU A 152 20.64 -4.27 17.04
CA GLU A 152 21.08 -4.74 15.72
C GLU A 152 19.89 -5.09 14.82
N LEU A 153 18.92 -5.82 15.35
CA LEU A 153 17.67 -6.12 14.62
C LEU A 153 16.86 -4.87 14.29
N TYR A 154 16.81 -3.92 15.21
CA TYR A 154 16.19 -2.62 14.97
C TYR A 154 16.76 -1.95 13.72
N GLU A 155 18.05 -1.90 13.58
CA GLU A 155 18.71 -1.34 12.40
C GLU A 155 18.40 -2.12 11.12
N TYR A 156 18.41 -3.43 11.18
CA TYR A 156 18.04 -4.26 10.03
C TYR A 156 16.58 -4.08 9.62
N ILE A 157 15.66 -4.04 10.57
CA ILE A 157 14.25 -3.81 10.28
C ILE A 157 14.06 -2.44 9.62
N ASN A 158 14.68 -1.39 10.13
CA ASN A 158 14.63 -0.06 9.55
C ASN A 158 15.17 -0.05 8.11
N SER A 159 16.23 -0.77 7.84
CA SER A 159 16.79 -0.92 6.50
C SER A 159 15.79 -1.57 5.54
N TYR A 160 15.10 -2.63 5.97
CA TYR A 160 14.08 -3.31 5.17
C TYR A 160 12.83 -2.45 4.97
N ILE A 161 12.41 -1.72 6.00
CA ILE A 161 11.29 -0.76 5.89
C ILE A 161 11.63 0.33 4.87
N TYR A 162 12.85 0.85 4.90
CA TYR A 162 13.32 1.84 3.94
C TYR A 162 13.27 1.29 2.50
N ARG A 163 13.75 0.07 2.29
CA ARG A 163 13.71 -0.59 0.98
C ARG A 163 12.27 -0.80 0.49
N LEU A 164 11.38 -1.24 1.39
CA LEU A 164 9.97 -1.43 1.08
C LEU A 164 9.29 -0.10 0.70
N ASN A 165 9.59 0.97 1.45
CA ASN A 165 9.07 2.31 1.17
C ASN A 165 9.54 2.81 -0.21
N ASN A 166 10.79 2.63 -0.55
CA ASN A 166 11.34 3.00 -1.86
C ASN A 166 10.71 2.22 -3.00
N LEU A 167 10.51 0.93 -2.83
CA LEU A 167 9.89 0.07 -3.83
C LEU A 167 8.45 0.48 -4.09
N ARG A 168 7.71 0.79 -3.04
CA ARG A 168 6.32 1.29 -3.14
C ARG A 168 6.24 2.68 -3.74
N PHE A 169 7.20 3.54 -3.44
CA PHE A 169 7.29 4.86 -4.07
C PHE A 169 7.45 4.74 -5.58
N LYS A 170 8.30 3.85 -6.07
CA LYS A 170 8.46 3.60 -7.52
C LYS A 170 7.16 3.12 -8.16
N THR A 171 6.45 2.21 -7.52
CA THR A 171 5.16 1.69 -7.99
C THR A 171 4.10 2.80 -8.01
N ASN A 172 4.05 3.63 -6.98
CA ASN A 172 3.15 4.77 -6.89
C ASN A 172 3.42 5.79 -8.00
N SER A 173 4.68 6.12 -8.23
CA SER A 173 5.10 7.03 -9.30
C SER A 173 4.69 6.51 -10.67
N ALA A 174 4.90 5.21 -10.95
CA ALA A 174 4.49 4.59 -12.19
C ALA A 174 2.97 4.63 -12.40
N ASN A 175 2.19 4.36 -11.35
CA ASN A 175 0.72 4.44 -11.41
C ASN A 175 0.23 5.86 -11.61
N TYR A 176 0.88 6.84 -10.98
CA TYR A 176 0.57 8.26 -11.17
C TYR A 176 0.86 8.71 -12.60
N GLN A 177 1.99 8.31 -13.18
CA GLN A 177 2.34 8.58 -14.57
C GLN A 177 1.32 7.96 -15.53
N LEU A 178 0.88 6.76 -15.27
CA LEU A 178 -0.16 6.09 -16.06
C LEU A 178 -1.48 6.87 -16.02
N LEU A 179 -1.89 7.34 -14.84
CA LEU A 179 -3.10 8.13 -14.66
C LEU A 179 -3.03 9.44 -15.46
N LEU A 180 -1.91 10.17 -15.38
CA LEU A 180 -1.70 11.39 -16.15
C LEU A 180 -1.75 11.13 -17.66
N SER A 181 -1.15 10.03 -18.11
CA SER A 181 -1.16 9.62 -19.52
C SER A 181 -2.57 9.34 -20.02
N VAL A 182 -3.42 8.68 -19.23
CA VAL A 182 -4.83 8.43 -19.55
C VAL A 182 -5.62 9.73 -19.59
N MET A 183 -5.38 10.65 -18.67
CA MET A 183 -6.03 11.96 -18.63
C MET A 183 -5.66 12.82 -19.85
N ASP A 184 -4.41 12.79 -20.29
CA ASP A 184 -3.94 13.50 -21.49
C ASP A 184 -4.65 13.02 -22.77
N VAL A 185 -4.99 11.75 -22.85
CA VAL A 185 -5.77 11.20 -23.99
C VAL A 185 -7.21 11.71 -23.99
N LEU A 186 -7.76 12.08 -22.83
CA LEU A 186 -9.13 12.58 -22.68
C LEU A 186 -9.30 14.07 -23.01
N TYR A 187 -8.24 14.82 -22.96
CA TYR A 187 -8.18 16.26 -23.24
C TYR A 187 -7.40 16.57 -24.51
#